data_79417c158a6e2c85daf6236b81f3700a
#
_entry.id   79417c158a6e2c85daf6236b81f3700a
#
_cell.length_a   1.000
_cell.length_b   1.000
_cell.length_c   1.000
_cell.angle_alpha   90.00
_cell.angle_beta   90.00
_cell.angle_gamma   90.00
#
_symmetry.space_group_name_H-M   'P 1'
#
loop_
_entity.id
_entity.type
_entity.pdbx_description
1 polymer ?
#
loop_
_entity_poly.entity_id
_entity_poly.type
_entity_poly.pdbx_seq_one_letter_code
_entity_poly.pdbx_strand_id
1 'polypeptide(L)'
;MTHHLRKAKAGRAQPLTVVWRRIEVLRPDPASPRSHSPRQVHLLALSIGAFGFNVPILVDPTLRIIAGHGRLLAAEELGLREVPTIVLDHLSAAKARAFMVADNRLAEGAAWNSGLLREQLTELSLAEPDLAIETTGFEPEGIDLQLVGGLHAARKRLRSAAAAARLRPPVAPVGEAEAAAAPPAPTPAGARG
;
A
#
# COMPACT_ATOMS: atom_id res chain seq x y z
N MET A 1 5.74 16.04 36.90
CA MET A 1 4.36 15.52 36.92
C MET A 1 4.35 14.22 36.12
N THR A 2 4.49 13.10 36.81
CA THR A 2 4.51 11.76 36.19
C THR A 2 3.06 11.32 35.96
N HIS A 3 2.60 11.41 34.72
CA HIS A 3 1.34 10.82 34.31
C HIS A 3 1.47 9.28 34.39
N HIS A 4 0.88 8.68 35.41
CA HIS A 4 0.62 7.26 35.44
C HIS A 4 -0.36 6.92 34.32
N LEU A 5 0.15 6.42 33.19
CA LEU A 5 -0.65 5.71 32.20
C LEU A 5 -1.28 4.52 32.92
N ARG A 6 -2.56 4.63 33.31
CA ARG A 6 -3.34 3.45 33.71
C ARG A 6 -3.21 2.45 32.58
N LYS A 7 -2.63 1.27 32.87
CA LYS A 7 -2.62 0.11 31.96
C LYS A 7 -4.07 -0.12 31.53
N ALA A 8 -4.43 0.38 30.34
CA ALA A 8 -5.68 -0.02 29.70
C ALA A 8 -5.58 -1.54 29.54
N LYS A 9 -6.54 -2.29 30.09
CA LYS A 9 -6.71 -3.71 29.76
C LYS A 9 -6.78 -3.76 28.23
N ALA A 10 -5.76 -4.33 27.59
CA ALA A 10 -5.80 -4.59 26.16
C ALA A 10 -7.08 -5.37 25.87
N GLY A 11 -8.02 -4.74 25.18
CA GLY A 11 -9.24 -5.42 24.76
C GLY A 11 -8.81 -6.63 23.95
N ARG A 12 -9.44 -7.79 24.22
CA ARG A 12 -9.18 -9.01 23.46
C ARG A 12 -9.41 -8.66 21.98
N ALA A 13 -8.38 -8.88 21.15
CA ALA A 13 -8.50 -8.67 19.72
C ALA A 13 -9.68 -9.52 19.21
N GLN A 14 -10.69 -8.86 18.69
CA GLN A 14 -11.81 -9.55 18.04
C GLN A 14 -11.49 -9.72 16.56
N PRO A 15 -11.80 -10.88 15.97
CA PRO A 15 -11.62 -11.06 14.54
C PRO A 15 -12.53 -10.07 13.80
N LEU A 16 -11.92 -9.30 12.88
CA LEU A 16 -12.64 -8.36 12.04
C LEU A 16 -12.96 -9.04 10.71
N THR A 17 -14.20 -8.94 10.26
CA THR A 17 -14.65 -9.51 8.99
C THR A 17 -14.87 -8.41 7.98
N VAL A 18 -14.28 -8.56 6.80
CA VAL A 18 -14.52 -7.67 5.66
C VAL A 18 -15.75 -8.15 4.92
N VAL A 19 -16.71 -7.24 4.73
CA VAL A 19 -17.95 -7.49 3.99
C VAL A 19 -18.10 -6.44 2.90
N TRP A 20 -18.29 -6.88 1.65
CA TRP A 20 -18.60 -5.98 0.54
C TRP A 20 -20.04 -5.49 0.67
N ARG A 21 -20.25 -4.20 0.56
CA ARG A 21 -21.57 -3.56 0.68
C ARG A 21 -21.77 -2.52 -0.40
N ARG A 22 -22.99 -2.41 -0.85
CA ARG A 22 -23.39 -1.35 -1.77
C ARG A 22 -23.20 0.01 -1.12
N ILE A 23 -22.70 0.98 -1.88
CA ILE A 23 -22.42 2.32 -1.36
C ILE A 23 -23.69 3.05 -0.87
N GLU A 24 -24.83 2.77 -1.49
CA GLU A 24 -26.08 3.45 -1.17
C GLU A 24 -26.61 3.10 0.24
N VAL A 25 -26.17 1.98 0.83
CA VAL A 25 -26.60 1.61 2.19
C VAL A 25 -25.72 2.24 3.26
N LEU A 26 -24.56 2.79 2.89
CA LEU A 26 -23.65 3.44 3.82
C LEU A 26 -24.15 4.85 4.17
N ARG A 27 -23.96 5.22 5.42
CA ARG A 27 -24.45 6.51 5.95
C ARG A 27 -23.25 7.35 6.37
N PRO A 28 -22.87 8.39 5.61
CA PRO A 28 -21.88 9.36 6.06
C PRO A 28 -22.32 9.98 7.40
N ASP A 29 -21.38 10.14 8.34
CA ASP A 29 -21.68 10.82 9.60
C ASP A 29 -21.57 12.35 9.40
N PRO A 30 -22.69 13.10 9.52
CA PRO A 30 -22.66 14.56 9.38
C PRO A 30 -21.85 15.25 10.48
N ALA A 31 -21.59 14.56 11.60
CA ALA A 31 -20.75 15.04 12.69
C ALA A 31 -19.25 14.70 12.49
N SER A 32 -18.87 14.14 11.32
CA SER A 32 -17.46 13.93 11.00
C SER A 32 -16.70 15.25 10.98
N PRO A 33 -15.63 15.41 11.81
CA PRO A 33 -14.91 16.69 11.89
C PRO A 33 -13.98 16.91 10.69
N ARG A 34 -13.80 15.92 9.81
CA ARG A 34 -12.88 15.96 8.68
C ARG A 34 -13.62 16.28 7.39
N SER A 35 -13.20 17.35 6.74
CA SER A 35 -13.60 17.68 5.36
C SER A 35 -12.57 17.12 4.38
N HIS A 36 -13.04 16.73 3.20
CA HIS A 36 -12.18 16.26 2.11
C HIS A 36 -12.29 17.22 0.95
N SER A 37 -11.15 17.77 0.50
CA SER A 37 -11.13 18.59 -0.72
C SER A 37 -11.34 17.70 -1.96
N PRO A 38 -11.89 18.26 -3.06
CA PRO A 38 -12.03 17.51 -4.32
C PRO A 38 -10.68 16.92 -4.78
N ARG A 39 -9.58 17.67 -4.61
CA ARG A 39 -8.23 17.21 -4.93
C ARG A 39 -7.84 15.97 -4.13
N GLN A 40 -8.09 15.97 -2.81
CA GLN A 40 -7.79 14.80 -1.96
C GLN A 40 -8.64 13.59 -2.36
N VAL A 41 -9.92 13.79 -2.68
CA VAL A 41 -10.81 12.71 -3.15
C VAL A 41 -10.27 12.12 -4.44
N HIS A 42 -9.86 12.97 -5.38
CA HIS A 42 -9.27 12.54 -6.65
C HIS A 42 -7.99 11.71 -6.45
N LEU A 43 -7.06 12.13 -5.57
CA LEU A 43 -5.87 11.35 -5.25
C LEU A 43 -6.20 9.98 -4.64
N LEU A 44 -7.22 9.92 -3.77
CA LEU A 44 -7.73 8.65 -3.24
C LEU A 44 -8.33 7.77 -4.35
N ALA A 45 -9.05 8.36 -5.30
CA ALA A 45 -9.62 7.65 -6.45
C ALA A 45 -8.50 7.09 -7.35
N LEU A 46 -7.48 7.88 -7.66
CA LEU A 46 -6.30 7.41 -8.42
C LEU A 46 -5.63 6.22 -7.71
N SER A 47 -5.42 6.34 -6.39
CA SER A 47 -4.81 5.27 -5.58
C SER A 47 -5.66 3.99 -5.57
N ILE A 48 -6.98 4.11 -5.36
CA ILE A 48 -7.90 2.97 -5.39
C ILE A 48 -7.94 2.35 -6.79
N GLY A 49 -7.93 3.16 -7.84
CA GLY A 49 -7.91 2.69 -9.23
C GLY A 49 -6.64 1.90 -9.56
N ALA A 50 -5.48 2.35 -9.08
CA ALA A 50 -4.19 1.72 -9.36
C ALA A 50 -3.94 0.46 -8.52
N PHE A 51 -4.29 0.49 -7.22
CA PHE A 51 -3.92 -0.57 -6.28
C PHE A 51 -5.11 -1.42 -5.81
N GLY A 52 -6.33 -1.05 -6.16
CA GLY A 52 -7.54 -1.67 -5.63
C GLY A 52 -7.99 -1.07 -4.29
N PHE A 53 -9.18 -1.46 -3.84
CA PHE A 53 -9.75 -1.00 -2.57
C PHE A 53 -9.22 -1.84 -1.39
N ASN A 54 -7.98 -1.57 -0.98
CA ASN A 54 -7.26 -2.40 -0.01
C ASN A 54 -7.49 -2.03 1.46
N VAL A 55 -8.06 -0.85 1.75
CA VAL A 55 -8.32 -0.37 3.11
C VAL A 55 -9.82 -0.21 3.32
N PRO A 56 -10.49 -1.14 4.03
CA PRO A 56 -11.95 -1.11 4.21
C PRO A 56 -12.47 0.16 4.90
N ILE A 57 -13.73 0.50 4.64
CA ILE A 57 -14.47 1.54 5.35
C ILE A 57 -14.96 0.95 6.68
N LEU A 58 -14.70 1.65 7.78
CA LEU A 58 -15.18 1.23 9.12
C LEU A 58 -16.53 1.84 9.40
N VAL A 59 -17.49 1.01 9.81
CA VAL A 59 -18.86 1.40 10.07
C VAL A 59 -19.35 0.90 11.42
N ASP A 60 -20.39 1.53 11.96
CA ASP A 60 -21.13 1.01 13.10
C ASP A 60 -22.19 -0.03 12.65
N PRO A 61 -22.88 -0.72 13.60
CA PRO A 61 -23.95 -1.66 13.25
C PRO A 61 -25.12 -1.07 12.46
N THR A 62 -25.28 0.27 12.45
CA THR A 62 -26.31 0.97 11.65
C THR A 62 -25.79 1.41 10.27
N LEU A 63 -24.59 0.96 9.90
CA LEU A 63 -23.86 1.32 8.68
C LEU A 63 -23.48 2.81 8.58
N ARG A 64 -23.41 3.53 9.71
CA ARG A 64 -22.86 4.86 9.77
C ARG A 64 -21.33 4.78 9.73
N ILE A 65 -20.73 5.61 8.90
CA ILE A 65 -19.28 5.59 8.71
C ILE A 65 -18.57 6.19 9.92
N ILE A 66 -17.62 5.42 10.47
CA ILE A 66 -16.74 5.83 11.56
C ILE A 66 -15.41 6.33 10.97
N ALA A 67 -14.87 5.60 9.96
CA ALA A 67 -13.63 6.00 9.28
C ALA A 67 -13.69 5.64 7.79
N GLY A 68 -13.13 6.50 6.93
CA GLY A 68 -13.08 6.26 5.48
C GLY A 68 -14.08 7.08 4.66
N HIS A 69 -14.57 8.22 5.16
CA HIS A 69 -15.45 9.13 4.40
C HIS A 69 -14.84 9.53 3.05
N GLY A 70 -13.54 9.89 3.01
CA GLY A 70 -12.86 10.20 1.76
C GLY A 70 -12.79 9.02 0.79
N ARG A 71 -12.67 7.78 1.30
CA ARG A 71 -12.70 6.57 0.47
C ARG A 71 -14.07 6.28 -0.13
N LEU A 72 -15.15 6.62 0.60
CA LEU A 72 -16.50 6.54 0.04
C LEU A 72 -16.64 7.52 -1.12
N LEU A 73 -16.27 8.79 -0.93
CA LEU A 73 -16.30 9.82 -2.00
C LEU A 73 -15.46 9.41 -3.22
N ALA A 74 -14.29 8.83 -2.99
CA ALA A 74 -13.44 8.32 -4.07
C ALA A 74 -14.08 7.12 -4.80
N ALA A 75 -14.79 6.25 -4.08
CA ALA A 75 -15.54 5.15 -4.69
C ALA A 75 -16.70 5.66 -5.55
N GLU A 76 -17.40 6.71 -5.11
CA GLU A 76 -18.43 7.40 -5.89
C GLU A 76 -17.85 8.04 -7.16
N GLU A 77 -16.69 8.71 -7.07
CA GLU A 77 -15.99 9.27 -8.23
C GLU A 77 -15.59 8.20 -9.25
N LEU A 78 -15.19 7.02 -8.78
CA LEU A 78 -14.85 5.87 -9.63
C LEU A 78 -16.08 5.12 -10.17
N GLY A 79 -17.29 5.47 -9.74
CA GLY A 79 -18.50 4.75 -10.11
C GLY A 79 -18.60 3.32 -9.56
N LEU A 80 -17.90 3.05 -8.46
CA LEU A 80 -17.98 1.74 -7.80
C LEU A 80 -19.37 1.56 -7.17
N ARG A 81 -19.91 0.35 -7.28
CA ARG A 81 -21.20 0.03 -6.68
C ARG A 81 -21.10 -0.54 -5.28
N GLU A 82 -19.98 -1.18 -4.99
CA GLU A 82 -19.72 -1.86 -3.72
C GLU A 82 -18.31 -1.53 -3.21
N VAL A 83 -18.19 -1.49 -1.90
CA VAL A 83 -16.92 -1.22 -1.20
C VAL A 83 -16.74 -2.19 -0.04
N PRO A 84 -15.49 -2.54 0.32
CA PRO A 84 -15.21 -3.37 1.48
C PRO A 84 -15.46 -2.57 2.76
N THR A 85 -16.17 -3.19 3.69
CA THR A 85 -16.51 -2.59 4.98
C THR A 85 -16.18 -3.52 6.14
N ILE A 86 -15.91 -2.95 7.31
CA ILE A 86 -15.79 -3.67 8.58
C ILE A 86 -16.75 -3.03 9.58
N VAL A 87 -17.58 -3.85 10.23
CA VAL A 87 -18.47 -3.41 11.30
C VAL A 87 -17.74 -3.42 12.63
N LEU A 88 -17.73 -2.30 13.34
CA LEU A 88 -17.17 -2.16 14.70
C LEU A 88 -18.30 -2.24 15.74
N ASP A 89 -18.89 -3.43 15.91
CA ASP A 89 -20.03 -3.70 16.80
C ASP A 89 -19.66 -3.68 18.28
N HIS A 90 -18.37 -3.82 18.61
CA HIS A 90 -17.84 -3.81 19.97
C HIS A 90 -17.67 -2.39 20.56
N LEU A 91 -17.86 -1.34 19.76
CA LEU A 91 -17.71 0.04 20.21
C LEU A 91 -19.09 0.62 20.58
N SER A 92 -19.19 1.22 21.77
CA SER A 92 -20.32 2.08 22.07
C SER A 92 -20.30 3.33 21.18
N ALA A 93 -21.43 4.01 21.01
CA ALA A 93 -21.53 5.23 20.21
C ALA A 93 -20.52 6.31 20.64
N ALA A 94 -20.25 6.45 21.94
CA ALA A 94 -19.24 7.38 22.45
C ALA A 94 -17.82 6.96 22.07
N LYS A 95 -17.51 5.66 22.16
CA LYS A 95 -16.21 5.13 21.77
C LYS A 95 -15.99 5.22 20.25
N ALA A 96 -17.01 4.98 19.44
CA ALA A 96 -16.95 5.13 17.99
C ALA A 96 -16.59 6.59 17.59
N ARG A 97 -17.24 7.58 18.24
CA ARG A 97 -16.88 9.01 18.03
C ARG A 97 -15.47 9.34 18.48
N ALA A 98 -15.05 8.84 19.65
CA ALA A 98 -13.69 9.04 20.11
C ALA A 98 -12.66 8.39 19.16
N PHE A 99 -12.96 7.22 18.65
CA PHE A 99 -12.11 6.53 17.68
C PHE A 99 -12.06 7.28 16.35
N MET A 100 -13.15 7.81 15.84
CA MET A 100 -13.18 8.66 14.64
C MET A 100 -12.20 9.84 14.75
N VAL A 101 -12.17 10.53 15.90
CA VAL A 101 -11.24 11.63 16.14
C VAL A 101 -9.80 11.13 16.25
N ALA A 102 -9.58 10.04 16.99
CA ALA A 102 -8.25 9.47 17.20
C ALA A 102 -7.62 8.95 15.90
N ASP A 103 -8.36 8.22 15.07
CA ASP A 103 -7.89 7.69 13.79
C ASP A 103 -7.37 8.81 12.88
N ASN A 104 -8.13 9.89 12.76
CA ASN A 104 -7.71 11.04 11.98
C ASN A 104 -6.49 11.74 12.58
N ARG A 105 -6.47 11.98 13.90
CA ARG A 105 -5.41 12.75 14.55
C ARG A 105 -4.08 12.00 14.61
N LEU A 106 -4.12 10.69 14.85
CA LEU A 106 -2.90 9.87 14.93
C LEU A 106 -2.21 9.75 13.58
N ALA A 107 -2.97 9.72 12.47
CA ALA A 107 -2.39 9.72 11.13
C ALA A 107 -1.63 11.01 10.81
N GLU A 108 -2.04 12.16 11.37
CA GLU A 108 -1.37 13.44 11.17
C GLU A 108 -0.04 13.57 11.94
N GLY A 109 0.16 12.74 12.97
CA GLY A 109 1.36 12.79 13.82
C GLY A 109 2.61 12.17 13.23
N ALA A 110 2.49 11.43 12.13
CA ALA A 110 3.62 10.80 11.47
C ALA A 110 4.33 11.77 10.50
N ALA A 111 5.66 11.76 10.51
CA ALA A 111 6.47 12.50 9.55
C ALA A 111 7.16 11.55 8.58
N TRP A 112 7.36 11.99 7.35
CA TRP A 112 8.11 11.26 6.35
C TRP A 112 9.62 11.42 6.56
N ASN A 113 10.37 10.32 6.44
CA ASN A 113 11.80 10.41 6.20
C ASN A 113 12.01 10.80 4.74
N SER A 114 12.36 12.06 4.49
CA SER A 114 12.46 12.63 3.13
C SER A 114 13.52 11.93 2.27
N GLY A 115 14.59 11.41 2.87
CA GLY A 115 15.64 10.65 2.16
C GLY A 115 15.11 9.32 1.64
N LEU A 116 14.52 8.50 2.53
CA LEU A 116 13.95 7.21 2.16
C LEU A 116 12.75 7.35 1.22
N LEU A 117 11.90 8.36 1.43
CA LEU A 117 10.77 8.62 0.54
C LEU A 117 11.25 8.92 -0.89
N ARG A 118 12.28 9.75 -1.02
CA ARG A 118 12.89 10.08 -2.31
C ARG A 118 13.44 8.84 -3.01
N GLU A 119 14.17 8.01 -2.28
CA GLU A 119 14.73 6.75 -2.80
C GLU A 119 13.61 5.86 -3.34
N GLN A 120 12.58 5.60 -2.53
CA GLN A 120 11.44 4.76 -2.91
C GLN A 120 10.68 5.31 -4.13
N LEU A 121 10.38 6.62 -4.18
CA LEU A 121 9.68 7.20 -5.33
C LEU A 121 10.55 7.15 -6.60
N THR A 122 11.88 7.27 -6.46
CA THR A 122 12.81 7.10 -7.56
C THR A 122 12.81 5.66 -8.07
N GLU A 123 12.94 4.68 -7.19
CA GLU A 123 12.90 3.26 -7.55
C GLU A 123 11.57 2.88 -8.22
N LEU A 124 10.43 3.34 -7.67
CA LEU A 124 9.11 3.11 -8.26
C LEU A 124 9.00 3.67 -9.68
N SER A 125 9.46 4.90 -9.91
CA SER A 125 9.40 5.50 -11.25
C SER A 125 10.28 4.79 -12.28
N LEU A 126 11.26 4.00 -11.82
CA LEU A 126 12.15 3.21 -12.66
C LEU A 126 11.59 1.81 -12.91
N ALA A 127 11.03 1.19 -11.87
CA ALA A 127 10.48 -0.16 -11.93
C ALA A 127 9.13 -0.19 -12.68
N GLU A 128 8.29 0.84 -12.45
CA GLU A 128 6.93 0.95 -12.99
C GLU A 128 6.77 2.32 -13.70
N PRO A 129 7.37 2.50 -14.89
CA PRO A 129 7.37 3.79 -15.58
C PRO A 129 5.99 4.29 -16.02
N ASP A 130 5.01 3.39 -16.09
CA ASP A 130 3.63 3.71 -16.46
C ASP A 130 2.75 4.03 -15.25
N LEU A 131 3.24 3.79 -14.02
CA LEU A 131 2.55 4.16 -12.79
C LEU A 131 2.68 5.67 -12.56
N ALA A 132 1.56 6.37 -12.52
CA ALA A 132 1.53 7.79 -12.17
C ALA A 132 1.91 7.97 -10.70
N ILE A 133 2.85 8.86 -10.39
CA ILE A 133 3.28 9.13 -9.00
C ILE A 133 2.13 9.60 -8.12
N GLU A 134 1.17 10.31 -8.69
CA GLU A 134 -0.04 10.80 -8.02
C GLU A 134 -0.86 9.68 -7.37
N THR A 135 -0.75 8.44 -7.88
CA THR A 135 -1.41 7.27 -7.28
C THR A 135 -0.90 6.96 -5.88
N THR A 136 0.32 7.41 -5.55
CA THR A 136 0.91 7.31 -4.21
C THR A 136 0.39 8.37 -3.24
N GLY A 137 -0.40 9.34 -3.72
CA GLY A 137 -0.86 10.50 -2.97
C GLY A 137 0.13 11.66 -2.94
N PHE A 138 1.30 11.52 -3.54
CA PHE A 138 2.25 12.60 -3.74
C PHE A 138 2.04 13.24 -5.10
N GLU A 139 2.08 14.56 -5.14
CA GLU A 139 1.98 15.31 -6.39
C GLU A 139 3.35 15.84 -6.79
N PRO A 140 3.65 15.88 -8.10
CA PRO A 140 4.94 16.38 -8.61
C PRO A 140 5.27 17.79 -8.14
N GLU A 141 4.25 18.64 -7.95
CA GLU A 141 4.39 20.03 -7.52
C GLU A 141 4.61 20.20 -6.00
N GLY A 142 4.18 19.21 -5.21
CA GLY A 142 4.40 19.17 -3.75
C GLY A 142 5.66 18.42 -3.33
N ILE A 143 6.23 17.68 -4.27
CA ILE A 143 7.54 17.06 -4.11
C ILE A 143 8.56 18.11 -4.53
N ASP A 144 9.40 18.56 -3.59
CA ASP A 144 10.47 19.53 -3.81
C ASP A 144 11.08 19.35 -5.23
N LEU A 145 11.15 20.43 -6.02
CA LEU A 145 11.64 20.43 -7.42
C LEU A 145 12.98 19.69 -7.60
N GLN A 146 13.76 19.53 -6.53
CA GLN A 146 14.97 18.70 -6.50
C GLN A 146 14.68 17.19 -6.62
N LEU A 147 13.51 16.72 -6.16
CA LEU A 147 13.07 15.33 -6.32
C LEU A 147 12.70 15.05 -7.79
N VAL A 148 11.92 15.95 -8.41
CA VAL A 148 11.46 15.81 -9.80
C VAL A 148 12.62 15.94 -10.79
N GLY A 149 13.55 16.86 -10.55
CA GLY A 149 14.77 17.01 -11.36
C GLY A 149 15.66 15.74 -11.33
N GLY A 150 15.77 15.10 -10.17
CA GLY A 150 16.46 13.82 -10.00
C GLY A 150 15.77 12.67 -10.72
N LEU A 151 14.45 12.60 -10.68
CA LEU A 151 13.62 11.59 -11.37
C LEU A 151 13.75 11.69 -12.90
N HIS A 152 13.69 12.90 -13.46
CA HIS A 152 13.88 13.12 -14.91
C HIS A 152 15.29 12.74 -15.37
N ALA A 153 16.31 13.10 -14.60
CA ALA A 153 17.70 12.75 -14.90
C ALA A 153 17.94 11.23 -14.79
N ALA A 154 17.38 10.56 -13.79
CA ALA A 154 17.43 9.12 -13.61
C ALA A 154 16.70 8.38 -14.74
N ARG A 155 15.50 8.81 -15.11
CA ARG A 155 14.73 8.28 -16.26
C ARG A 155 15.50 8.39 -17.58
N LYS A 156 16.18 9.53 -17.81
CA LYS A 156 16.99 9.73 -19.00
C LYS A 156 18.21 8.78 -19.02
N ARG A 157 18.89 8.61 -17.89
CA ARG A 157 20.04 7.68 -17.77
C ARG A 157 19.64 6.23 -18.01
N LEU A 158 18.49 5.79 -17.51
CA LEU A 158 18.01 4.42 -17.68
C LEU A 158 17.52 4.13 -19.09
N ARG A 159 16.79 5.06 -19.73
CA ARG A 159 16.46 4.91 -21.15
C ARG A 159 17.73 4.78 -21.99
N SER A 160 18.79 5.54 -21.69
CA SER A 160 20.08 5.39 -22.35
C SER A 160 20.77 4.07 -22.04
N ALA A 161 20.72 3.59 -20.79
CA ALA A 161 21.29 2.30 -20.40
C ALA A 161 20.54 1.11 -20.99
N ALA A 162 19.19 1.15 -21.00
CA ALA A 162 18.36 0.13 -21.62
C ALA A 162 18.54 0.09 -23.15
N ALA A 163 18.69 1.25 -23.79
CA ALA A 163 19.03 1.33 -25.21
C ALA A 163 20.42 0.74 -25.50
N ALA A 164 21.42 1.04 -24.65
CA ALA A 164 22.76 0.48 -24.76
C ALA A 164 22.81 -1.03 -24.51
N ALA A 165 21.99 -1.54 -23.57
CA ALA A 165 21.88 -2.98 -23.28
C ALA A 165 21.26 -3.78 -24.45
N ARG A 166 20.35 -3.17 -25.21
CA ARG A 166 19.74 -3.79 -26.41
C ARG A 166 20.71 -3.86 -27.61
N LEU A 167 21.78 -3.06 -27.57
CA LEU A 167 22.82 -3.03 -28.61
C LEU A 167 23.99 -3.99 -28.31
N ARG A 168 24.03 -4.66 -27.15
CA ARG A 168 25.02 -5.69 -26.88
C ARG A 168 24.65 -6.98 -27.65
N PRO A 169 25.57 -7.55 -28.44
CA PRO A 169 25.33 -8.85 -29.06
C PRO A 169 25.11 -9.92 -27.97
N PRO A 170 24.30 -10.97 -28.25
CA PRO A 170 24.09 -12.05 -27.30
C PRO A 170 25.44 -12.66 -26.94
N VAL A 171 25.70 -12.80 -25.65
CA VAL A 171 26.88 -13.53 -25.14
C VAL A 171 26.69 -14.98 -25.59
N ALA A 172 27.66 -15.51 -26.35
CA ALA A 172 27.67 -16.89 -26.77
C ALA A 172 27.54 -17.82 -25.54
N PRO A 173 26.75 -18.91 -25.60
CA PRO A 173 26.65 -19.85 -24.49
C PRO A 173 28.04 -20.40 -24.18
N VAL A 174 28.47 -20.27 -22.92
CA VAL A 174 29.68 -20.92 -22.41
C VAL A 174 29.43 -22.42 -22.55
N GLY A 175 30.29 -23.09 -23.32
CA GLY A 175 30.20 -24.49 -23.63
C GLY A 175 30.01 -25.35 -22.37
N GLU A 176 29.15 -26.35 -22.51
CA GLU A 176 28.93 -27.38 -21.51
C GLU A 176 30.28 -27.99 -21.08
N ALA A 177 30.66 -27.78 -19.84
CA ALA A 177 31.77 -28.48 -19.21
C ALA A 177 31.37 -29.96 -19.09
N GLU A 178 32.15 -30.78 -19.78
CA GLU A 178 32.22 -32.22 -19.80
C GLU A 178 31.83 -32.86 -18.46
N ALA A 179 30.81 -33.69 -18.45
CA ALA A 179 30.36 -34.48 -17.32
C ALA A 179 31.45 -35.46 -16.93
N ALA A 180 32.17 -35.17 -15.84
CA ALA A 180 33.14 -36.12 -15.25
C ALA A 180 32.39 -37.39 -14.77
N ALA A 181 32.80 -38.52 -15.33
CA ALA A 181 32.27 -39.85 -15.03
C ALA A 181 32.37 -40.18 -13.52
N ALA A 182 31.28 -40.70 -12.97
CA ALA A 182 31.23 -41.20 -11.60
C ALA A 182 32.11 -42.45 -11.47
N PRO A 183 32.83 -42.66 -10.34
CA PRO A 183 33.61 -43.86 -10.11
C PRO A 183 32.70 -45.08 -9.90
N PRO A 184 33.16 -46.29 -10.25
CA PRO A 184 32.37 -47.53 -10.14
C PRO A 184 32.16 -47.96 -8.67
N ALA A 185 31.00 -48.50 -8.39
CA ALA A 185 30.61 -49.00 -7.05
C ALA A 185 31.48 -50.19 -6.61
N PRO A 186 31.76 -50.36 -5.31
CA PRO A 186 32.54 -51.47 -4.81
C PRO A 186 31.73 -52.79 -4.88
N THR A 187 32.38 -53.84 -5.34
CA THR A 187 31.88 -55.20 -5.41
C THR A 187 31.67 -55.79 -3.98
N PRO A 188 30.56 -56.50 -3.70
CA PRO A 188 30.39 -57.14 -2.40
C PRO A 188 31.27 -58.39 -2.32
N ALA A 189 32.10 -58.48 -1.27
CA ALA A 189 32.92 -59.66 -0.97
C ALA A 189 32.02 -60.81 -0.50
N GLY A 190 32.23 -61.94 -1.13
CA GLY A 190 31.49 -63.18 -0.94
C GLY A 190 31.63 -63.76 0.48
N ALA A 191 30.52 -64.27 0.97
CA ALA A 191 30.45 -65.17 2.14
C ALA A 191 31.03 -66.52 1.77
N ARG A 192 31.98 -66.99 2.59
CA ARG A 192 32.31 -68.40 2.71
C ARG A 192 32.46 -68.73 4.20
N GLY A 193 31.84 -69.84 4.58
CA GLY A 193 32.08 -70.57 5.77
C GLY A 193 30.93 -70.67 6.75
#